data_051b1d2672b592501b65dce4ac095a1d
#
_entry.id   051b1d2672b592501b65dce4ac095a1d
#
_cell.length_a   1.000
_cell.length_b   1.000
_cell.length_c   1.000
_cell.angle_alpha   90.00
_cell.angle_beta   90.00
_cell.angle_gamma   90.00
#
_symmetry.space_group_name_H-M   'P 1'
#
loop_
_entity.id
_entity.type
_entity.pdbx_description
1 polymer ?
#
loop_
_entity_poly.entity_id
_entity_poly.type
_entity_poly.pdbx_seq_one_letter_code
_entity_poly.pdbx_strand_id
1 'polypeptide(L)'
;SDLKEGNIVYTGDFKFDQSAIEMYQTDYGRLAEIGKEGVLALLSDSSNAENPAQVASEAQIADEVFDTIRYWEGRIIVACVASNLQRVQQVLNAADRSGRKVVLTGQDFERIIRTAMKLEKLQLPSEDLLVKPKEMKKYAPEQLLILETGRMGEPIKSLQKMANNTHGVVRIEEGDLVYITTTPTTAMETTVAKTEDIVYRAGATVKQISDNLRVSGHANPNDLQLMLNLMKPKYFIPVQGEYRQLAAHADLAHEIGMPYKDIFITGRGDILEYTKGRMSVAGSTTAENIMIDGIGVGDIGNIVLRDRRILSEDGIFVAVVTINRREKRIVSPAKITSRGFVYVKTSKDLMKESSNIVTEIVEKHLESDDFEWSKLKQEIRENLSRYLFEQTKRRPVILPVIMEATQRKRPKNNA
;
A
#
# COMPACT_ATOMS: atom_id res chain seq x y z
N SER A 1 -6.86 14.96 26.94
CA SER A 1 -6.18 14.97 28.26
C SER A 1 -6.55 16.27 28.98
N ASP A 2 -6.87 16.16 30.26
CA ASP A 2 -7.22 17.29 31.09
C ASP A 2 -5.94 17.98 31.58
N LEU A 3 -5.79 19.23 31.19
CA LEU A 3 -4.72 20.11 31.65
C LEU A 3 -5.34 21.29 32.41
N LYS A 4 -4.57 21.97 33.25
CA LYS A 4 -5.05 23.19 33.96
C LYS A 4 -5.46 24.27 32.99
N GLU A 5 -4.89 24.30 31.79
CA GLU A 5 -5.11 25.30 30.75
C GLU A 5 -6.19 24.91 29.73
N GLY A 6 -6.81 23.70 29.86
CA GLY A 6 -7.85 23.18 28.99
C GLY A 6 -7.50 21.83 28.38
N ASN A 7 -8.45 21.25 27.66
CA ASN A 7 -8.32 19.93 27.05
C ASN A 7 -7.51 19.96 25.76
N ILE A 8 -6.74 18.91 25.48
CA ILE A 8 -6.22 18.61 24.17
C ILE A 8 -7.09 17.51 23.55
N VAL A 9 -7.66 17.80 22.39
CA VAL A 9 -8.56 16.90 21.66
C VAL A 9 -7.88 16.43 20.39
N TYR A 10 -7.87 15.12 20.16
CA TYR A 10 -7.46 14.49 18.91
C TYR A 10 -8.64 13.67 18.37
N THR A 11 -9.07 13.98 17.14
CA THR A 11 -10.29 13.38 16.58
C THR A 11 -10.10 11.94 16.15
N GLY A 12 -8.89 11.56 15.70
CA GLY A 12 -8.74 10.42 14.81
C GLY A 12 -9.50 10.63 13.50
N ASP A 13 -9.68 9.58 12.72
CA ASP A 13 -10.54 9.59 11.53
C ASP A 13 -12.00 9.69 12.00
N PHE A 14 -12.77 10.59 11.39
CA PHE A 14 -14.18 10.75 11.73
C PHE A 14 -15.00 11.25 10.55
N LYS A 15 -16.29 11.07 10.62
CA LYS A 15 -17.32 11.77 9.85
C LYS A 15 -18.56 11.94 10.72
N PHE A 16 -19.37 12.94 10.43
CA PHE A 16 -20.67 13.09 11.08
C PHE A 16 -21.76 12.50 10.18
N ASP A 17 -22.33 11.37 10.60
CA ASP A 17 -23.41 10.70 9.90
C ASP A 17 -24.61 10.54 10.84
N GLN A 18 -25.66 11.28 10.54
CA GLN A 18 -26.89 11.26 11.35
C GLN A 18 -27.75 10.03 11.09
N SER A 19 -27.48 9.29 10.02
CA SER A 19 -28.19 8.06 9.67
C SER A 19 -27.53 6.78 10.20
N ALA A 20 -26.37 6.93 10.90
CA ALA A 20 -25.68 5.80 11.48
C ALA A 20 -26.56 5.06 12.49
N ILE A 21 -26.47 3.73 12.53
CA ILE A 21 -27.15 2.93 13.55
C ILE A 21 -26.64 3.31 14.95
N GLU A 22 -27.46 3.12 15.99
CA GLU A 22 -27.23 3.55 17.37
C GLU A 22 -25.81 3.26 17.87
N MET A 23 -25.30 2.09 17.55
CA MET A 23 -23.94 1.64 17.95
C MET A 23 -22.79 2.53 17.36
N TYR A 24 -23.03 3.20 16.26
CA TYR A 24 -22.06 4.04 15.54
C TYR A 24 -22.44 5.52 15.49
N GLN A 25 -23.47 5.92 16.22
CA GLN A 25 -23.87 7.32 16.32
C GLN A 25 -22.83 8.14 17.08
N THR A 26 -22.60 9.36 16.60
CA THR A 26 -21.74 10.33 17.28
C THR A 26 -22.45 10.89 18.49
N ASP A 27 -21.81 10.88 19.63
CA ASP A 27 -22.29 11.54 20.85
C ASP A 27 -22.02 13.07 20.77
N TYR A 28 -22.90 13.77 20.09
CA TYR A 28 -22.82 15.24 19.96
C TYR A 28 -22.93 15.94 21.32
N GLY A 29 -23.68 15.34 22.28
CA GLY A 29 -23.80 15.87 23.63
C GLY A 29 -22.45 15.93 24.31
N ARG A 30 -21.70 14.82 24.29
CA ARG A 30 -20.37 14.76 24.88
C ARG A 30 -19.36 15.68 24.16
N LEU A 31 -19.43 15.79 22.85
CA LEU A 31 -18.59 16.73 22.10
C LEU A 31 -18.86 18.19 22.53
N ALA A 32 -20.11 18.56 22.65
CA ALA A 32 -20.48 19.91 23.12
C ALA A 32 -20.05 20.19 24.57
N GLU A 33 -20.11 19.18 25.45
CA GLU A 33 -19.60 19.29 26.83
C GLU A 33 -18.10 19.55 26.86
N ILE A 34 -17.30 18.77 26.10
CA ILE A 34 -15.84 18.95 25.96
C ILE A 34 -15.53 20.38 25.48
N GLY A 35 -16.28 20.87 24.51
CA GLY A 35 -16.12 22.24 24.03
C GLY A 35 -16.40 23.29 25.11
N LYS A 36 -17.41 23.07 25.98
CA LYS A 36 -17.70 23.93 27.11
C LYS A 36 -16.65 23.86 28.23
N GLU A 37 -16.06 22.73 28.48
CA GLU A 37 -14.95 22.55 29.43
C GLU A 37 -13.71 23.35 29.01
N GLY A 38 -13.58 23.72 27.73
CA GLY A 38 -12.49 24.47 27.16
C GLY A 38 -11.45 23.60 26.48
N VAL A 39 -11.20 23.88 25.20
CA VAL A 39 -10.23 23.15 24.39
C VAL A 39 -9.01 24.04 24.12
N LEU A 40 -7.86 23.65 24.66
CA LEU A 40 -6.60 24.34 24.43
C LEU A 40 -6.12 24.12 23.00
N ALA A 41 -6.14 22.86 22.54
CA ALA A 41 -5.71 22.49 21.20
C ALA A 41 -6.60 21.40 20.63
N LEU A 42 -6.98 21.56 19.36
CA LEU A 42 -7.67 20.54 18.56
C LEU A 42 -6.73 20.03 17.46
N LEU A 43 -6.45 18.75 17.46
CA LEU A 43 -5.79 18.03 16.37
C LEU A 43 -6.87 17.29 15.58
N SER A 44 -7.11 17.66 14.33
CA SER A 44 -8.23 17.11 13.56
C SER A 44 -7.80 16.59 12.20
N ASP A 45 -8.39 15.44 11.80
CA ASP A 45 -8.24 14.81 10.50
C ASP A 45 -8.55 15.77 9.35
N SER A 46 -7.66 15.84 8.37
CA SER A 46 -7.74 16.72 7.21
C SER A 46 -7.87 16.00 5.87
N SER A 47 -7.94 14.68 5.90
CA SER A 47 -7.81 13.83 4.70
C SER A 47 -8.79 14.16 3.57
N ASN A 48 -9.90 14.83 3.87
CA ASN A 48 -10.94 15.14 2.90
C ASN A 48 -11.28 16.65 2.82
N ALA A 49 -10.41 17.51 3.38
CA ALA A 49 -10.67 18.94 3.53
C ALA A 49 -10.81 19.70 2.19
N GLU A 50 -10.13 19.26 1.13
CA GLU A 50 -10.16 19.92 -0.18
C GLU A 50 -11.42 19.62 -0.98
N ASN A 51 -12.18 18.62 -0.60
CA ASN A 51 -13.25 18.11 -1.44
C ASN A 51 -14.62 18.56 -0.93
N PRO A 52 -15.27 19.52 -1.60
CA PRO A 52 -16.56 20.06 -1.19
C PRO A 52 -17.74 19.08 -1.44
N ALA A 53 -17.52 17.99 -2.19
CA ALA A 53 -18.60 17.06 -2.48
C ALA A 53 -19.07 16.33 -1.23
N GLN A 54 -20.36 16.23 -1.07
CA GLN A 54 -20.99 15.55 0.04
C GLN A 54 -20.65 14.06 0.02
N VAL A 55 -20.28 13.51 1.17
CA VAL A 55 -20.08 12.08 1.37
C VAL A 55 -21.43 11.42 1.61
N ALA A 56 -21.67 10.28 0.99
CA ALA A 56 -22.89 9.51 1.18
C ALA A 56 -23.10 9.08 2.63
N SER A 57 -24.34 9.18 3.10
CA SER A 57 -24.71 8.67 4.42
C SER A 57 -24.72 7.14 4.43
N GLU A 58 -24.60 6.54 5.60
CA GLU A 58 -24.64 5.09 5.73
C GLU A 58 -26.02 4.50 5.34
N ALA A 59 -27.10 5.28 5.45
CA ALA A 59 -28.40 4.86 4.93
C ALA A 59 -28.39 4.77 3.40
N GLN A 60 -27.89 5.80 2.71
CA GLN A 60 -27.77 5.77 1.25
C GLN A 60 -26.87 4.63 0.76
N ILE A 61 -25.80 4.36 1.49
CA ILE A 61 -24.90 3.23 1.21
C ILE A 61 -25.62 1.90 1.41
N ALA A 62 -26.39 1.74 2.48
CA ALA A 62 -27.15 0.53 2.75
C ALA A 62 -28.21 0.27 1.67
N ASP A 63 -28.90 1.32 1.19
CA ASP A 63 -29.86 1.23 0.12
C ASP A 63 -29.20 0.82 -1.21
N GLU A 64 -28.08 1.42 -1.59
CA GLU A 64 -27.31 1.06 -2.79
C GLU A 64 -26.82 -0.38 -2.75
N VAL A 65 -26.30 -0.83 -1.60
CA VAL A 65 -25.88 -2.21 -1.39
C VAL A 65 -27.07 -3.17 -1.53
N PHE A 66 -28.19 -2.83 -0.91
CA PHE A 66 -29.39 -3.66 -0.98
C PHE A 66 -29.94 -3.75 -2.40
N ASP A 67 -30.07 -2.62 -3.09
CA ASP A 67 -30.61 -2.60 -4.46
C ASP A 67 -29.69 -3.36 -5.42
N THR A 68 -28.39 -3.20 -5.31
CA THR A 68 -27.43 -3.94 -6.11
C THR A 68 -27.55 -5.45 -5.90
N ILE A 69 -27.69 -5.89 -4.64
CA ILE A 69 -27.79 -7.33 -4.32
C ILE A 69 -29.16 -7.89 -4.73
N ARG A 70 -30.23 -7.13 -4.55
CA ARG A 70 -31.60 -7.57 -4.83
C ARG A 70 -31.88 -7.76 -6.32
N TYR A 71 -31.40 -6.83 -7.16
CA TYR A 71 -31.74 -6.82 -8.57
C TYR A 71 -30.85 -7.68 -9.47
N TRP A 72 -29.77 -8.24 -8.94
CA TRP A 72 -28.89 -9.11 -9.73
C TRP A 72 -29.46 -10.54 -9.79
N GLU A 73 -29.64 -11.08 -11.02
CA GLU A 73 -30.21 -12.40 -11.23
C GLU A 73 -29.22 -13.57 -11.13
N GLY A 74 -27.90 -13.27 -11.06
CA GLY A 74 -26.84 -14.27 -10.93
C GLY A 74 -26.22 -14.33 -9.54
N ARG A 75 -25.09 -15.03 -9.45
CA ARG A 75 -24.26 -15.09 -8.26
C ARG A 75 -23.53 -13.75 -8.06
N ILE A 76 -23.35 -13.36 -6.82
CA ILE A 76 -22.67 -12.11 -6.45
C ILE A 76 -21.42 -12.41 -5.66
N ILE A 77 -20.32 -11.75 -6.00
CA ILE A 77 -19.06 -11.77 -5.24
C ILE A 77 -18.82 -10.35 -4.74
N VAL A 78 -19.01 -10.14 -3.44
CA VAL A 78 -18.77 -8.83 -2.81
C VAL A 78 -17.37 -8.77 -2.24
N ALA A 79 -16.62 -7.76 -2.63
CA ALA A 79 -15.29 -7.46 -2.09
C ALA A 79 -15.37 -6.28 -1.12
N CYS A 80 -15.00 -6.50 0.15
CA CYS A 80 -14.94 -5.45 1.14
C CYS A 80 -13.75 -5.62 2.10
N VAL A 81 -13.42 -4.57 2.86
CA VAL A 81 -12.36 -4.63 3.89
C VAL A 81 -12.96 -5.15 5.19
N ALA A 82 -12.33 -6.17 5.78
CA ALA A 82 -12.82 -6.84 6.99
C ALA A 82 -12.99 -5.93 8.21
N SER A 83 -12.20 -4.85 8.31
CA SER A 83 -12.30 -3.87 9.40
C SER A 83 -13.52 -2.95 9.30
N ASN A 84 -14.16 -2.87 8.13
CA ASN A 84 -15.40 -2.12 7.96
C ASN A 84 -16.60 -3.00 8.33
N LEU A 85 -16.80 -3.21 9.64
CA LEU A 85 -17.87 -4.07 10.15
C LEU A 85 -19.27 -3.56 9.76
N GLN A 86 -19.45 -2.25 9.64
CA GLN A 86 -20.72 -1.66 9.22
C GLN A 86 -21.06 -2.08 7.77
N ARG A 87 -20.07 -2.05 6.86
CA ARG A 87 -20.27 -2.52 5.49
C ARG A 87 -20.56 -4.01 5.44
N VAL A 88 -19.84 -4.81 6.25
CA VAL A 88 -20.11 -6.24 6.39
C VAL A 88 -21.56 -6.45 6.85
N GLN A 89 -22.03 -5.72 7.86
CA GLN A 89 -23.41 -5.80 8.34
C GLN A 89 -24.43 -5.44 7.26
N GLN A 90 -24.18 -4.37 6.51
CA GLN A 90 -25.06 -3.96 5.39
C GLN A 90 -25.18 -5.06 4.33
N VAL A 91 -24.06 -5.70 3.97
CA VAL A 91 -24.05 -6.81 3.00
C VAL A 91 -24.82 -8.03 3.54
N LEU A 92 -24.61 -8.40 4.81
CA LEU A 92 -25.33 -9.52 5.44
C LEU A 92 -26.83 -9.26 5.49
N ASN A 93 -27.24 -8.05 5.89
CA ASN A 93 -28.64 -7.66 5.92
C ASN A 93 -29.27 -7.66 4.54
N ALA A 94 -28.55 -7.16 3.53
CA ALA A 94 -29.03 -7.14 2.14
C ALA A 94 -29.16 -8.55 1.55
N ALA A 95 -28.22 -9.44 1.85
CA ALA A 95 -28.26 -10.83 1.42
C ALA A 95 -29.47 -11.56 2.01
N ASP A 96 -29.69 -11.44 3.33
CA ASP A 96 -30.81 -12.06 4.03
C ASP A 96 -32.15 -11.57 3.47
N ARG A 97 -32.35 -10.26 3.36
CA ARG A 97 -33.57 -9.65 2.78
C ARG A 97 -33.80 -10.03 1.33
N SER A 98 -32.78 -10.42 0.60
CA SER A 98 -32.85 -10.87 -0.80
C SER A 98 -32.95 -12.39 -0.94
N GLY A 99 -33.05 -13.13 0.16
CA GLY A 99 -33.11 -14.59 0.19
C GLY A 99 -31.82 -15.30 -0.25
N ARG A 100 -30.69 -14.62 -0.19
CA ARG A 100 -29.38 -15.18 -0.56
C ARG A 100 -28.65 -15.77 0.63
N LYS A 101 -27.99 -16.89 0.42
CA LYS A 101 -27.04 -17.47 1.36
C LYS A 101 -25.66 -16.88 1.18
N VAL A 102 -24.94 -16.66 2.26
CA VAL A 102 -23.63 -16.03 2.26
C VAL A 102 -22.53 -17.04 2.52
N VAL A 103 -21.55 -17.07 1.62
CA VAL A 103 -20.33 -17.83 1.77
C VAL A 103 -19.20 -16.87 2.12
N LEU A 104 -18.56 -17.09 3.27
CA LEU A 104 -17.43 -16.27 3.70
C LEU A 104 -16.15 -16.81 3.10
N THR A 105 -15.34 -15.91 2.50
CA THR A 105 -14.01 -16.20 2.00
C THR A 105 -13.03 -15.11 2.44
N GLY A 106 -11.73 -15.41 2.36
CA GLY A 106 -10.68 -14.50 2.82
C GLY A 106 -9.96 -15.01 4.05
N GLN A 107 -8.70 -14.59 4.15
CA GLN A 107 -7.84 -15.02 5.24
C GLN A 107 -8.29 -14.40 6.56
N ASP A 108 -8.37 -15.20 7.63
CA ASP A 108 -8.79 -14.77 8.98
C ASP A 108 -10.23 -14.22 9.08
N PHE A 109 -11.01 -14.18 8.01
CA PHE A 109 -12.32 -13.52 8.02
C PHE A 109 -13.32 -14.20 8.97
N GLU A 110 -13.38 -15.51 8.94
CA GLU A 110 -14.27 -16.25 9.86
C GLU A 110 -13.96 -15.92 11.34
N ARG A 111 -12.68 -15.74 11.66
CA ARG A 111 -12.23 -15.33 13.00
C ARG A 111 -12.67 -13.90 13.34
N ILE A 112 -12.55 -12.97 12.39
CA ILE A 112 -12.96 -11.57 12.57
C ILE A 112 -14.45 -11.49 12.81
N ILE A 113 -15.27 -12.16 12.00
CA ILE A 113 -16.72 -12.20 12.14
C ILE A 113 -17.13 -12.79 13.50
N ARG A 114 -16.57 -13.93 13.88
CA ARG A 114 -16.87 -14.55 15.19
C ARG A 114 -16.50 -13.64 16.36
N THR A 115 -15.37 -12.91 16.24
CA THR A 115 -14.96 -11.96 17.28
C THR A 115 -15.89 -10.77 17.32
N ALA A 116 -16.26 -10.20 16.16
CA ALA A 116 -17.20 -9.08 16.08
C ALA A 116 -18.59 -9.45 16.65
N MET A 117 -19.06 -10.67 16.38
CA MET A 117 -20.30 -11.18 16.95
C MET A 117 -20.23 -11.33 18.49
N LYS A 118 -19.12 -11.87 19.02
CA LYS A 118 -18.91 -11.99 20.48
C LYS A 118 -18.87 -10.63 21.18
N LEU A 119 -18.39 -9.60 20.48
CA LEU A 119 -18.34 -8.23 20.97
C LEU A 119 -19.62 -7.44 20.68
N GLU A 120 -20.66 -8.11 20.18
CA GLU A 120 -21.96 -7.51 19.79
C GLU A 120 -21.81 -6.37 18.74
N LYS A 121 -20.70 -6.36 17.98
CA LYS A 121 -20.42 -5.39 16.92
C LYS A 121 -20.91 -5.84 15.55
N LEU A 122 -21.41 -7.07 15.43
CA LEU A 122 -21.99 -7.63 14.24
C LEU A 122 -23.06 -8.64 14.64
N GLN A 123 -24.19 -8.64 13.93
CA GLN A 123 -25.31 -9.55 14.14
C GLN A 123 -25.63 -10.30 12.86
N LEU A 124 -25.90 -11.59 12.96
CA LEU A 124 -26.46 -12.35 11.83
C LEU A 124 -27.97 -12.12 11.78
N PRO A 125 -28.51 -11.67 10.62
CA PRO A 125 -29.96 -11.49 10.48
C PRO A 125 -30.75 -12.78 10.63
N SER A 126 -30.19 -13.92 10.18
CA SER A 126 -30.75 -15.25 10.34
C SER A 126 -29.66 -16.29 10.65
N GLU A 127 -29.98 -17.34 11.41
CA GLU A 127 -29.01 -18.37 11.80
C GLU A 127 -28.50 -19.20 10.62
N ASP A 128 -29.33 -19.36 9.59
CA ASP A 128 -29.04 -20.16 8.39
C ASP A 128 -28.48 -19.34 7.23
N LEU A 129 -28.15 -18.05 7.44
CA LEU A 129 -27.60 -17.16 6.43
C LEU A 129 -26.23 -17.63 5.91
N LEU A 130 -25.36 -18.06 6.83
CA LEU A 130 -24.00 -18.46 6.49
C LEU A 130 -23.91 -19.92 6.09
N VAL A 131 -23.35 -20.19 4.92
CA VAL A 131 -23.11 -21.55 4.42
C VAL A 131 -21.62 -21.81 4.17
N LYS A 132 -21.21 -23.07 4.31
CA LYS A 132 -19.82 -23.46 4.09
C LYS A 132 -19.49 -23.49 2.59
N PRO A 133 -18.27 -23.19 2.19
CA PRO A 133 -17.87 -23.21 0.77
C PRO A 133 -18.21 -24.52 0.04
N LYS A 134 -18.03 -25.67 0.71
CA LYS A 134 -18.39 -26.99 0.14
C LYS A 134 -19.87 -27.21 -0.14
N GLU A 135 -20.72 -26.36 0.44
CA GLU A 135 -22.18 -26.44 0.30
C GLU A 135 -22.71 -25.53 -0.81
N MET A 136 -21.90 -24.67 -1.41
CA MET A 136 -22.32 -23.77 -2.50
C MET A 136 -23.07 -24.48 -3.61
N LYS A 137 -22.63 -25.70 -3.97
CA LYS A 137 -23.26 -26.50 -5.04
C LYS A 137 -24.72 -26.91 -4.78
N LYS A 138 -25.23 -26.71 -3.56
CA LYS A 138 -26.63 -26.99 -3.19
C LYS A 138 -27.59 -25.85 -3.55
N TYR A 139 -27.07 -24.69 -3.91
CA TYR A 139 -27.81 -23.47 -4.15
C TYR A 139 -27.67 -23.04 -5.60
N ALA A 140 -28.74 -22.48 -6.17
CA ALA A 140 -28.65 -21.83 -7.48
C ALA A 140 -27.86 -20.54 -7.43
N PRO A 141 -27.27 -20.09 -8.56
CA PRO A 141 -26.42 -18.87 -8.57
C PRO A 141 -27.09 -17.65 -7.94
N GLU A 142 -28.36 -17.41 -8.25
CA GLU A 142 -29.16 -16.29 -7.73
C GLU A 142 -29.42 -16.37 -6.22
N GLN A 143 -29.18 -17.52 -5.60
CA GLN A 143 -29.29 -17.71 -4.15
C GLN A 143 -27.96 -17.55 -3.42
N LEU A 144 -26.88 -17.27 -4.13
CA LEU A 144 -25.54 -17.22 -3.55
C LEU A 144 -24.97 -15.82 -3.57
N LEU A 145 -24.39 -15.43 -2.44
CA LEU A 145 -23.52 -14.30 -2.30
C LEU A 145 -22.20 -14.77 -1.66
N ILE A 146 -21.09 -14.47 -2.30
CA ILE A 146 -19.75 -14.73 -1.76
C ILE A 146 -19.24 -13.42 -1.21
N LEU A 147 -18.93 -13.39 0.09
CA LEU A 147 -18.34 -12.24 0.74
C LEU A 147 -16.85 -12.47 0.91
N GLU A 148 -16.08 -11.82 0.04
CA GLU A 148 -14.61 -11.84 0.06
C GLU A 148 -14.10 -10.65 0.83
N THR A 149 -13.29 -10.91 1.84
CA THR A 149 -12.71 -9.84 2.63
C THR A 149 -11.26 -10.13 2.96
N GLY A 150 -10.59 -9.08 3.45
CA GLY A 150 -9.20 -9.14 3.86
C GLY A 150 -8.74 -7.78 4.38
N ARG A 151 -7.44 -7.63 4.53
CA ARG A 151 -6.82 -6.31 4.78
C ARG A 151 -6.95 -5.44 3.52
N MET A 152 -6.70 -4.15 3.67
CA MET A 152 -6.75 -3.23 2.53
C MET A 152 -5.92 -3.73 1.35
N GLY A 153 -6.54 -3.85 0.19
CA GLY A 153 -5.95 -4.37 -1.05
C GLY A 153 -5.95 -5.89 -1.22
N GLU A 154 -6.19 -6.68 -0.18
CA GLU A 154 -6.26 -8.14 -0.29
C GLU A 154 -7.49 -8.60 -1.08
N PRO A 155 -8.72 -8.03 -0.89
CA PRO A 155 -9.88 -8.43 -1.69
C PRO A 155 -9.65 -8.27 -3.20
N ILE A 156 -9.02 -7.20 -3.63
CA ILE A 156 -8.72 -6.96 -5.06
C ILE A 156 -7.76 -8.03 -5.61
N LYS A 157 -6.73 -8.39 -4.85
CA LYS A 157 -5.81 -9.49 -5.24
C LYS A 157 -6.51 -10.85 -5.25
N SER A 158 -7.47 -11.06 -4.35
CA SER A 158 -8.27 -12.27 -4.31
C SER A 158 -9.19 -12.38 -5.53
N LEU A 159 -9.84 -11.30 -5.95
CA LEU A 159 -10.61 -11.24 -7.19
C LEU A 159 -9.77 -11.62 -8.41
N GLN A 160 -8.52 -11.15 -8.50
CA GLN A 160 -7.61 -11.55 -9.57
C GLN A 160 -7.34 -13.06 -9.57
N LYS A 161 -7.15 -13.66 -8.38
CA LYS A 161 -6.97 -15.11 -8.25
C LYS A 161 -8.23 -15.87 -8.64
N MET A 162 -9.41 -15.38 -8.28
CA MET A 162 -10.69 -15.98 -8.64
C MET A 162 -10.91 -15.95 -10.17
N ALA A 163 -10.62 -14.83 -10.82
CA ALA A 163 -10.77 -14.67 -12.27
C ALA A 163 -9.73 -15.48 -13.06
N ASN A 164 -8.51 -15.64 -12.53
CA ASN A 164 -7.45 -16.44 -13.14
C ASN A 164 -7.51 -17.93 -12.76
N ASN A 165 -8.56 -18.39 -12.09
CA ASN A 165 -8.74 -19.79 -11.65
C ASN A 165 -7.64 -20.31 -10.72
N THR A 166 -6.99 -19.43 -9.95
CA THR A 166 -5.92 -19.77 -8.99
C THR A 166 -6.37 -19.62 -7.53
N HIS A 167 -7.61 -19.21 -7.29
CA HIS A 167 -8.20 -19.15 -5.95
C HIS A 167 -8.64 -20.54 -5.51
N GLY A 168 -8.36 -20.90 -4.23
CA GLY A 168 -8.58 -22.25 -3.71
C GLY A 168 -10.04 -22.68 -3.55
N VAL A 169 -10.97 -21.73 -3.52
CA VAL A 169 -12.37 -21.99 -3.16
C VAL A 169 -13.35 -21.53 -4.26
N VAL A 170 -13.15 -20.34 -4.80
CA VAL A 170 -14.09 -19.67 -5.71
C VAL A 170 -13.41 -19.40 -7.05
N ARG A 171 -14.18 -19.54 -8.12
CA ARG A 171 -13.86 -19.06 -9.48
C ARG A 171 -14.91 -18.06 -9.88
N ILE A 172 -14.52 -17.03 -10.60
CA ILE A 172 -15.45 -16.11 -11.26
C ILE A 172 -15.91 -16.79 -12.54
N GLU A 173 -17.23 -16.79 -12.76
CA GLU A 173 -17.89 -17.45 -13.87
C GLU A 173 -18.72 -16.43 -14.68
N GLU A 174 -19.11 -16.81 -15.88
CA GLU A 174 -19.99 -16.01 -16.71
C GLU A 174 -21.34 -15.75 -15.99
N GLY A 175 -21.80 -14.52 -16.01
CA GLY A 175 -23.01 -14.09 -15.32
C GLY A 175 -22.84 -13.70 -13.85
N ASP A 176 -21.64 -13.81 -13.27
CA ASP A 176 -21.37 -13.30 -11.92
C ASP A 176 -21.40 -11.77 -11.90
N LEU A 177 -21.78 -11.20 -10.76
CA LEU A 177 -21.49 -9.82 -10.40
C LEU A 177 -20.34 -9.78 -9.41
N VAL A 178 -19.28 -9.07 -9.74
CA VAL A 178 -18.25 -8.67 -8.79
C VAL A 178 -18.58 -7.27 -8.30
N TYR A 179 -18.96 -7.16 -7.03
CA TYR A 179 -19.34 -5.89 -6.40
C TYR A 179 -18.24 -5.43 -5.43
N ILE A 180 -17.53 -4.36 -5.81
CA ILE A 180 -16.47 -3.76 -5.00
C ILE A 180 -17.09 -2.67 -4.12
N THR A 181 -17.16 -2.92 -2.82
CA THR A 181 -17.79 -2.01 -1.84
C THR A 181 -16.79 -1.17 -1.06
N THR A 182 -15.52 -1.22 -1.43
CA THR A 182 -14.46 -0.37 -0.86
C THR A 182 -14.10 0.73 -1.85
N THR A 183 -13.77 1.92 -1.35
CA THR A 183 -13.21 2.97 -2.19
C THR A 183 -11.70 2.74 -2.30
N PRO A 184 -11.16 2.46 -3.50
CA PRO A 184 -9.73 2.31 -3.68
C PRO A 184 -8.99 3.61 -3.36
N THR A 185 -7.79 3.49 -2.81
CA THR A 185 -6.88 4.64 -2.73
C THR A 185 -6.33 4.93 -4.14
N THR A 186 -5.91 6.17 -4.39
CA THR A 186 -5.30 6.58 -5.67
C THR A 186 -4.16 5.64 -6.09
N ALA A 187 -3.38 5.16 -5.14
CA ALA A 187 -2.31 4.17 -5.39
C ALA A 187 -2.82 2.81 -5.90
N MET A 188 -4.10 2.49 -5.66
CA MET A 188 -4.70 1.22 -6.06
C MET A 188 -5.52 1.31 -7.37
N GLU A 189 -5.80 2.50 -7.89
CA GLU A 189 -6.66 2.70 -9.08
C GLU A 189 -6.21 1.86 -10.27
N THR A 190 -4.91 1.86 -10.57
CA THR A 190 -4.36 1.03 -11.67
C THR A 190 -4.56 -0.48 -11.42
N THR A 191 -4.47 -0.91 -10.18
CA THR A 191 -4.66 -2.32 -9.80
C THR A 191 -6.12 -2.72 -9.92
N VAL A 192 -7.03 -1.83 -9.53
CA VAL A 192 -8.48 -2.05 -9.66
C VAL A 192 -8.86 -2.13 -11.13
N ALA A 193 -8.45 -1.16 -11.97
CA ALA A 193 -8.73 -1.18 -13.41
C ALA A 193 -8.22 -2.45 -14.11
N LYS A 194 -7.02 -2.93 -13.76
CA LYS A 194 -6.51 -4.20 -14.26
C LYS A 194 -7.34 -5.40 -13.77
N THR A 195 -7.83 -5.33 -12.55
CA THR A 195 -8.67 -6.41 -11.99
C THR A 195 -10.01 -6.46 -12.69
N GLU A 196 -10.63 -5.32 -12.97
CA GLU A 196 -11.86 -5.22 -13.74
C GLU A 196 -11.72 -5.85 -15.13
N ASP A 197 -10.64 -5.51 -15.86
CA ASP A 197 -10.38 -6.11 -17.18
C ASP A 197 -10.28 -7.63 -17.10
N ILE A 198 -9.62 -8.18 -16.10
CA ILE A 198 -9.50 -9.63 -15.89
C ILE A 198 -10.87 -10.25 -15.56
N VAL A 199 -11.69 -9.59 -14.73
CA VAL A 199 -13.03 -10.05 -14.36
C VAL A 199 -13.95 -10.04 -15.56
N TYR A 200 -13.95 -8.98 -16.37
CA TYR A 200 -14.73 -8.94 -17.61
C TYR A 200 -14.31 -10.03 -18.60
N ARG A 201 -13.03 -10.34 -18.72
CA ARG A 201 -12.54 -11.47 -19.54
C ARG A 201 -13.02 -12.82 -19.05
N ALA A 202 -13.31 -12.96 -17.75
CA ALA A 202 -13.92 -14.17 -17.20
C ALA A 202 -15.44 -14.26 -17.44
N GLY A 203 -16.05 -13.27 -18.11
CA GLY A 203 -17.48 -13.23 -18.45
C GLY A 203 -18.37 -12.63 -17.35
N ALA A 204 -17.79 -12.07 -16.30
CA ALA A 204 -18.51 -11.44 -15.20
C ALA A 204 -18.64 -9.93 -15.39
N THR A 205 -19.57 -9.32 -14.66
CA THR A 205 -19.76 -7.87 -14.61
C THR A 205 -19.13 -7.32 -13.34
N VAL A 206 -18.53 -6.13 -13.43
CA VAL A 206 -18.02 -5.40 -12.26
C VAL A 206 -18.90 -4.19 -11.98
N LYS A 207 -19.19 -3.97 -10.71
CA LYS A 207 -19.79 -2.74 -10.19
C LYS A 207 -18.98 -2.26 -9.00
N GLN A 208 -18.70 -0.97 -8.93
CA GLN A 208 -18.11 -0.34 -7.76
C GLN A 208 -19.16 0.49 -7.03
N ILE A 209 -19.11 0.53 -5.71
CA ILE A 209 -20.00 1.39 -4.93
C ILE A 209 -19.76 2.87 -5.23
N SER A 210 -18.52 3.22 -5.61
CA SER A 210 -18.13 4.57 -6.00
C SER A 210 -18.69 5.03 -7.34
N ASP A 211 -19.30 4.14 -8.14
CA ASP A 211 -19.92 4.52 -9.41
C ASP A 211 -21.11 5.45 -9.20
N ASN A 212 -21.83 5.27 -8.10
CA ASN A 212 -23.06 6.02 -7.78
C ASN A 212 -22.93 6.89 -6.54
N LEU A 213 -22.04 6.54 -5.62
CA LEU A 213 -21.93 7.18 -4.30
C LEU A 213 -20.49 7.54 -3.97
N ARG A 214 -20.31 8.75 -3.43
CA ARG A 214 -19.04 9.08 -2.82
C ARG A 214 -18.97 8.52 -1.41
N VAL A 215 -18.22 7.45 -1.24
CA VAL A 215 -18.01 6.79 0.05
C VAL A 215 -16.68 7.23 0.66
N SER A 216 -16.71 7.72 1.89
CA SER A 216 -15.52 8.07 2.66
C SER A 216 -15.75 7.81 4.14
N GLY A 217 -14.69 7.43 4.87
CA GLY A 217 -14.67 7.39 6.33
C GLY A 217 -14.18 8.70 6.96
N HIS A 218 -13.89 9.72 6.14
CA HIS A 218 -13.34 11.00 6.57
C HIS A 218 -14.36 12.13 6.41
N ALA A 219 -14.32 13.08 7.33
CA ALA A 219 -15.15 14.24 7.39
C ALA A 219 -15.05 15.12 6.12
N ASN A 220 -16.18 15.59 5.61
CA ASN A 220 -16.23 16.61 4.57
C ASN A 220 -16.02 18.02 5.16
N PRO A 221 -15.85 19.07 4.35
CA PRO A 221 -15.64 20.44 4.85
C PRO A 221 -16.69 20.91 5.87
N ASN A 222 -17.96 20.57 5.68
CA ASN A 222 -19.02 20.95 6.62
C ASN A 222 -18.85 20.24 7.99
N ASP A 223 -18.49 18.96 7.96
CA ASP A 223 -18.23 18.19 9.19
C ASP A 223 -17.01 18.75 9.93
N LEU A 224 -15.96 19.14 9.19
CA LEU A 224 -14.76 19.76 9.73
C LEU A 224 -15.06 21.10 10.42
N GLN A 225 -15.84 21.96 9.77
CA GLN A 225 -16.30 23.21 10.36
C GLN A 225 -17.23 22.99 11.57
N LEU A 226 -18.08 21.96 11.52
CA LEU A 226 -18.93 21.60 12.67
C LEU A 226 -18.07 21.15 13.87
N MET A 227 -17.04 20.32 13.65
CA MET A 227 -16.12 19.90 14.71
C MET A 227 -15.41 21.11 15.33
N LEU A 228 -14.90 22.02 14.53
CA LEU A 228 -14.27 23.26 15.00
C LEU A 228 -15.25 24.13 15.82
N ASN A 229 -16.50 24.24 15.38
CA ASN A 229 -17.55 24.99 16.09
C ASN A 229 -17.97 24.33 17.40
N LEU A 230 -18.00 23.01 17.48
CA LEU A 230 -18.30 22.28 18.71
C LEU A 230 -17.16 22.42 19.73
N MET A 231 -15.92 22.30 19.27
CA MET A 231 -14.74 22.33 20.15
C MET A 231 -14.29 23.74 20.53
N LYS A 232 -14.47 24.74 19.66
CA LYS A 232 -14.01 26.14 19.83
C LYS A 232 -12.58 26.21 20.39
N PRO A 233 -11.60 25.55 19.75
CA PRO A 233 -10.26 25.42 20.30
C PRO A 233 -9.54 26.78 20.33
N LYS A 234 -8.66 26.98 21.32
CA LYS A 234 -7.75 28.14 21.32
C LYS A 234 -6.71 28.03 20.22
N TYR A 235 -6.20 26.80 19.97
CA TYR A 235 -5.25 26.50 18.91
C TYR A 235 -5.75 25.34 18.07
N PHE A 236 -5.52 25.44 16.75
CA PHE A 236 -5.90 24.41 15.80
C PHE A 236 -4.66 23.82 15.10
N ILE A 237 -4.61 22.51 15.01
CA ILE A 237 -3.51 21.76 14.38
C ILE A 237 -4.16 20.77 13.41
N PRO A 238 -4.25 21.08 12.10
CA PRO A 238 -4.70 20.14 11.11
C PRO A 238 -3.68 18.98 11.02
N VAL A 239 -4.19 17.75 11.08
CA VAL A 239 -3.38 16.51 11.01
C VAL A 239 -3.97 15.55 10.00
N GLN A 240 -3.26 14.44 9.74
CA GLN A 240 -3.73 13.37 8.83
C GLN A 240 -4.10 13.89 7.43
N GLY A 241 -3.07 14.17 6.63
CA GLY A 241 -3.25 14.61 5.25
C GLY A 241 -1.93 15.04 4.64
N GLU A 242 -1.95 15.25 3.34
CA GLU A 242 -0.88 15.93 2.63
C GLU A 242 -0.95 17.44 2.91
N TYR A 243 0.14 18.16 2.70
CA TYR A 243 0.21 19.59 3.02
C TYR A 243 -0.95 20.40 2.42
N ARG A 244 -1.39 20.12 1.19
CA ARG A 244 -2.53 20.79 0.56
C ARG A 244 -3.84 20.60 1.32
N GLN A 245 -4.06 19.40 1.90
CA GLN A 245 -5.24 19.08 2.71
C GLN A 245 -5.17 19.77 4.07
N LEU A 246 -3.98 19.83 4.69
CA LEU A 246 -3.78 20.58 5.92
C LEU A 246 -4.03 22.08 5.71
N ALA A 247 -3.56 22.63 4.59
CA ALA A 247 -3.77 24.02 4.23
C ALA A 247 -5.26 24.32 3.99
N ALA A 248 -5.97 23.49 3.23
CA ALA A 248 -7.41 23.63 3.03
C ALA A 248 -8.19 23.57 4.35
N HIS A 249 -7.81 22.71 5.29
CA HIS A 249 -8.45 22.65 6.60
C HIS A 249 -8.15 23.92 7.45
N ALA A 250 -6.95 24.46 7.32
CA ALA A 250 -6.61 25.74 7.95
C ALA A 250 -7.47 26.90 7.40
N ASP A 251 -7.70 26.93 6.08
CA ASP A 251 -8.57 27.92 5.43
C ASP A 251 -10.02 27.77 5.92
N LEU A 252 -10.56 26.55 6.02
CA LEU A 252 -11.88 26.28 6.58
C LEU A 252 -12.00 26.80 8.03
N ALA A 253 -10.94 26.62 8.84
CA ALA A 253 -10.93 27.14 10.20
C ALA A 253 -10.90 28.68 10.22
N HIS A 254 -10.17 29.30 9.29
CA HIS A 254 -10.12 30.75 9.14
C HIS A 254 -11.47 31.32 8.70
N GLU A 255 -12.15 30.67 7.78
CA GLU A 255 -13.49 31.09 7.30
C GLU A 255 -14.53 31.19 8.42
N ILE A 256 -14.45 30.33 9.43
CA ILE A 256 -15.33 30.37 10.60
C ILE A 256 -14.83 31.32 11.70
N GLY A 257 -13.79 32.14 11.42
CA GLY A 257 -13.31 33.23 12.27
C GLY A 257 -12.08 32.93 13.11
N MET A 258 -11.40 31.78 12.92
CA MET A 258 -10.17 31.49 13.64
C MET A 258 -8.98 32.25 13.04
N PRO A 259 -8.20 33.02 13.83
CA PRO A 259 -7.02 33.71 13.30
C PRO A 259 -5.92 32.73 12.85
N TYR A 260 -5.28 32.97 11.71
CA TYR A 260 -4.16 32.10 11.22
C TYR A 260 -3.01 31.98 12.23
N LYS A 261 -2.75 32.99 13.07
CA LYS A 261 -1.72 32.90 14.11
C LYS A 261 -1.97 31.83 15.17
N ASP A 262 -3.21 31.35 15.27
CA ASP A 262 -3.63 30.32 16.21
C ASP A 262 -3.80 28.94 15.51
N ILE A 263 -3.46 28.87 14.21
CA ILE A 263 -3.49 27.65 13.39
C ILE A 263 -2.05 27.22 13.08
N PHE A 264 -1.71 25.97 13.38
CA PHE A 264 -0.36 25.42 13.20
C PHE A 264 -0.35 24.29 12.20
N ILE A 265 0.04 24.59 10.95
CA ILE A 265 0.33 23.54 9.94
C ILE A 265 1.76 23.07 10.19
N THR A 266 1.91 21.85 10.69
CA THR A 266 3.22 21.31 11.11
C THR A 266 3.69 20.22 10.18
N GLY A 267 5.00 20.10 10.03
CA GLY A 267 5.67 19.00 9.38
C GLY A 267 5.90 17.81 10.33
N ARG A 268 6.37 16.69 9.77
CA ARG A 268 6.78 15.56 10.59
C ARG A 268 7.96 15.93 11.47
N GLY A 269 7.84 15.67 12.77
CA GLY A 269 8.90 15.94 13.74
C GLY A 269 8.89 17.34 14.32
N ASP A 270 8.03 18.25 13.87
CA ASP A 270 7.89 19.57 14.49
C ASP A 270 7.38 19.45 15.92
N ILE A 271 7.97 20.21 16.79
CA ILE A 271 7.64 20.25 18.22
C ILE A 271 6.86 21.54 18.49
N LEU A 272 5.61 21.39 18.87
CA LEU A 272 4.79 22.50 19.38
C LEU A 272 4.91 22.57 20.90
N GLU A 273 5.24 23.74 21.40
CA GLU A 273 5.35 24.01 22.83
C GLU A 273 4.31 25.04 23.25
N TYR A 274 3.59 24.73 24.33
CA TYR A 274 2.72 25.68 25.00
C TYR A 274 3.39 26.15 26.29
N THR A 275 3.80 27.43 26.31
CA THR A 275 4.45 28.03 27.47
C THR A 275 3.96 29.50 27.67
N LYS A 276 3.84 29.93 28.93
CA LYS A 276 3.40 31.29 29.27
C LYS A 276 2.14 31.74 28.55
N GLY A 277 1.19 30.83 28.36
CA GLY A 277 -0.10 31.14 27.74
C GLY A 277 -0.10 31.19 26.20
N ARG A 278 1.01 30.84 25.53
CA ARG A 278 1.16 30.85 24.08
C ARG A 278 1.70 29.55 23.55
N MET A 279 1.21 29.15 22.37
CA MET A 279 1.74 28.03 21.60
C MET A 279 2.69 28.54 20.51
N SER A 280 3.78 27.84 20.29
CA SER A 280 4.76 28.14 19.25
C SER A 280 5.49 26.88 18.80
N VAL A 281 6.12 26.92 17.64
CA VAL A 281 7.04 25.89 17.18
C VAL A 281 8.35 26.07 17.95
N ALA A 282 8.72 25.09 18.77
CA ALA A 282 9.89 25.12 19.64
C ALA A 282 11.13 24.45 19.01
N GLY A 283 10.95 23.70 17.94
CA GLY A 283 12.03 22.98 17.25
C GLY A 283 11.50 21.81 16.44
N SER A 284 12.39 20.92 16.06
CA SER A 284 12.03 19.69 15.36
C SER A 284 12.88 18.51 15.86
N THR A 285 12.34 17.32 15.72
CA THR A 285 13.05 16.06 15.97
C THR A 285 13.03 15.20 14.72
N THR A 286 13.96 14.27 14.63
CA THR A 286 14.00 13.31 13.52
C THR A 286 12.75 12.41 13.57
N ALA A 287 11.94 12.47 12.51
CA ALA A 287 10.73 11.65 12.34
C ALA A 287 10.75 10.94 10.99
N GLU A 288 11.87 10.21 10.75
CA GLU A 288 12.05 9.44 9.52
C GLU A 288 11.25 8.13 9.56
N ASN A 289 10.96 7.63 8.37
CA ASN A 289 10.31 6.32 8.25
C ASN A 289 11.30 5.23 8.68
N ILE A 290 10.93 4.42 9.64
CA ILE A 290 11.66 3.22 10.00
C ILE A 290 11.27 2.13 9.00
N MET A 291 12.24 1.72 8.18
CA MET A 291 12.04 0.67 7.19
C MET A 291 12.09 -0.70 7.86
N ILE A 292 11.15 -1.57 7.51
CA ILE A 292 11.09 -2.96 8.00
C ILE A 292 11.21 -3.89 6.80
N ASP A 293 12.17 -4.83 6.87
CA ASP A 293 12.33 -5.87 5.85
C ASP A 293 12.48 -7.24 6.52
N GLY A 294 11.52 -8.11 6.29
CA GLY A 294 11.47 -9.40 6.98
C GLY A 294 11.41 -9.23 8.49
N ILE A 295 12.43 -9.73 9.19
CA ILE A 295 12.57 -9.61 10.65
C ILE A 295 13.46 -8.43 11.07
N GLY A 296 14.14 -7.77 10.12
CA GLY A 296 15.03 -6.63 10.37
C GLY A 296 14.25 -5.32 10.49
N VAL A 297 14.51 -4.56 11.55
CA VAL A 297 13.93 -3.23 11.78
C VAL A 297 15.03 -2.19 11.66
N GLY A 298 14.91 -1.26 10.72
CA GLY A 298 15.89 -0.18 10.54
C GLY A 298 17.16 -0.56 9.78
N ASP A 299 17.35 -1.82 9.38
CA ASP A 299 18.55 -2.33 8.72
C ASP A 299 18.67 -1.96 7.24
N ILE A 300 17.59 -1.44 6.64
CA ILE A 300 17.57 -1.11 5.22
C ILE A 300 17.77 0.38 5.02
N GLY A 301 19.02 0.71 4.69
CA GLY A 301 19.37 2.06 4.26
C GLY A 301 18.94 2.35 2.81
N ASN A 302 18.93 3.63 2.45
CA ASN A 302 18.62 4.12 1.10
C ASN A 302 19.48 3.46 0.00
N ILE A 303 20.68 2.98 0.34
CA ILE A 303 21.58 2.29 -0.59
C ILE A 303 20.99 0.96 -1.02
N VAL A 304 20.48 0.15 -0.08
CA VAL A 304 19.89 -1.16 -0.38
C VAL A 304 18.62 -1.01 -1.22
N LEU A 305 17.78 -0.02 -0.90
CA LEU A 305 16.57 0.27 -1.67
C LEU A 305 16.90 0.71 -3.09
N ARG A 306 17.90 1.56 -3.26
CA ARG A 306 18.38 1.98 -4.58
C ARG A 306 18.94 0.80 -5.38
N ASP A 307 19.73 -0.07 -4.76
CA ASP A 307 20.28 -1.25 -5.45
C ASP A 307 19.17 -2.23 -5.85
N ARG A 308 18.19 -2.47 -4.99
CA ARG A 308 17.01 -3.27 -5.33
C ARG A 308 16.22 -2.68 -6.49
N ARG A 309 16.07 -1.36 -6.52
CA ARG A 309 15.39 -0.66 -7.63
C ARG A 309 16.14 -0.87 -8.95
N ILE A 310 17.44 -0.64 -8.99
CA ILE A 310 18.26 -0.84 -10.20
C ILE A 310 18.22 -2.31 -10.62
N LEU A 311 18.33 -3.27 -9.69
CA LEU A 311 18.23 -4.69 -9.97
C LEU A 311 16.86 -5.07 -10.57
N SER A 312 15.78 -4.43 -10.14
CA SER A 312 14.44 -4.69 -10.65
C SER A 312 14.17 -4.07 -12.03
N GLU A 313 14.76 -2.91 -12.31
CA GLU A 313 14.57 -2.15 -13.56
C GLU A 313 15.53 -2.63 -14.66
N ASP A 314 16.83 -2.73 -14.34
CA ASP A 314 17.90 -2.95 -15.32
C ASP A 314 18.64 -4.28 -15.14
N GLY A 315 18.43 -4.98 -14.04
CA GLY A 315 19.03 -6.30 -13.79
C GLY A 315 20.51 -6.25 -13.40
N ILE A 316 21.16 -7.41 -13.52
CA ILE A 316 22.57 -7.60 -13.14
C ILE A 316 23.40 -8.12 -14.32
N PHE A 317 24.65 -7.67 -14.40
CA PHE A 317 25.63 -8.03 -15.40
C PHE A 317 26.95 -8.44 -14.69
N VAL A 318 27.30 -9.69 -14.79
CA VAL A 318 28.45 -10.26 -14.06
C VAL A 318 29.56 -10.60 -15.06
N ALA A 319 30.77 -10.09 -14.82
CA ALA A 319 31.98 -10.39 -15.57
C ALA A 319 32.95 -11.19 -14.70
N VAL A 320 33.22 -12.43 -15.07
CA VAL A 320 34.10 -13.33 -14.32
C VAL A 320 35.37 -13.57 -15.11
N VAL A 321 36.53 -13.30 -14.53
CA VAL A 321 37.85 -13.57 -15.16
C VAL A 321 38.80 -14.21 -14.15
N THR A 322 39.61 -15.13 -14.62
CA THR A 322 40.64 -15.79 -13.80
C THR A 322 42.03 -15.37 -14.29
N ILE A 323 42.86 -14.84 -13.40
CA ILE A 323 44.18 -14.33 -13.71
C ILE A 323 45.26 -15.05 -12.91
N ASN A 324 46.51 -15.02 -13.44
CA ASN A 324 47.72 -15.37 -12.71
C ASN A 324 48.65 -14.14 -12.71
N ARG A 325 48.71 -13.44 -11.57
CA ARG A 325 49.50 -12.23 -11.43
C ARG A 325 51.02 -12.46 -11.56
N ARG A 326 51.51 -13.61 -11.08
CA ARG A 326 52.94 -13.95 -11.15
C ARG A 326 53.40 -14.16 -12.60
N GLU A 327 52.54 -14.75 -13.41
CA GLU A 327 52.81 -15.02 -14.82
C GLU A 327 52.28 -13.89 -15.73
N LYS A 328 51.74 -12.82 -15.13
CA LYS A 328 51.14 -11.64 -15.81
C LYS A 328 50.20 -12.09 -16.96
N ARG A 329 49.35 -13.11 -16.76
CA ARG A 329 48.48 -13.60 -17.79
C ARG A 329 47.05 -13.92 -17.32
N ILE A 330 46.13 -13.91 -18.23
CA ILE A 330 44.77 -14.39 -18.04
C ILE A 330 44.77 -15.94 -18.18
N VAL A 331 44.24 -16.62 -17.18
CA VAL A 331 44.13 -18.09 -17.15
C VAL A 331 42.87 -18.58 -17.85
N SER A 332 41.80 -17.88 -17.69
CA SER A 332 40.53 -18.13 -18.36
C SER A 332 39.94 -16.81 -18.87
N PRO A 333 39.54 -16.73 -20.15
CA PRO A 333 38.91 -15.52 -20.71
C PRO A 333 37.74 -15.03 -19.88
N ALA A 334 37.45 -13.75 -19.99
CA ALA A 334 36.32 -13.15 -19.27
C ALA A 334 35.00 -13.80 -19.71
N LYS A 335 34.29 -14.40 -18.75
CA LYS A 335 32.98 -14.98 -18.98
C LYS A 335 31.92 -14.02 -18.49
N ILE A 336 31.00 -13.66 -19.39
CA ILE A 336 29.89 -12.75 -19.09
C ILE A 336 28.61 -13.54 -18.85
N THR A 337 27.88 -13.15 -17.82
CA THR A 337 26.52 -13.64 -17.57
C THR A 337 25.63 -12.49 -17.06
N SER A 338 24.33 -12.59 -17.33
CA SER A 338 23.38 -11.56 -16.89
C SER A 338 22.04 -12.17 -16.45
N ARG A 339 21.31 -11.45 -15.62
CA ARG A 339 19.94 -11.76 -15.23
C ARG A 339 19.13 -10.48 -15.17
N GLY A 340 17.92 -10.52 -15.75
CA GLY A 340 17.00 -9.38 -15.74
C GLY A 340 17.39 -8.20 -16.63
N PHE A 341 18.52 -8.28 -17.39
CA PHE A 341 19.02 -7.19 -18.22
C PHE A 341 18.66 -7.38 -19.70
N VAL A 342 19.22 -8.42 -20.34
CA VAL A 342 18.99 -8.74 -21.75
C VAL A 342 18.73 -10.23 -21.95
N TYR A 343 18.05 -10.57 -23.05
CA TYR A 343 17.88 -11.98 -23.42
C TYR A 343 19.18 -12.51 -24.03
N VAL A 344 19.91 -13.28 -23.25
CA VAL A 344 21.30 -13.73 -23.57
C VAL A 344 21.42 -14.42 -24.93
N LYS A 345 20.39 -15.20 -25.35
CA LYS A 345 20.42 -15.95 -26.62
C LYS A 345 20.45 -15.05 -27.84
N THR A 346 19.84 -13.87 -27.78
CA THR A 346 19.81 -12.90 -28.89
C THR A 346 20.85 -11.80 -28.80
N SER A 347 21.63 -11.76 -27.70
CA SER A 347 22.61 -10.70 -27.41
C SER A 347 24.05 -11.24 -27.41
N LYS A 348 24.35 -12.17 -28.27
CA LYS A 348 25.68 -12.80 -28.34
C LYS A 348 26.82 -11.83 -28.62
N ASP A 349 26.60 -10.87 -29.53
CA ASP A 349 27.60 -9.87 -29.88
C ASP A 349 27.88 -8.92 -28.71
N LEU A 350 26.83 -8.49 -28.00
CA LEU A 350 26.94 -7.68 -26.79
C LEU A 350 27.78 -8.38 -25.71
N MET A 351 27.53 -9.68 -25.50
CA MET A 351 28.27 -10.48 -24.51
C MET A 351 29.71 -10.69 -24.91
N LYS A 352 29.98 -10.93 -26.21
CA LYS A 352 31.33 -11.13 -26.77
C LYS A 352 32.15 -9.85 -26.63
N GLU A 353 31.58 -8.70 -27.02
CA GLU A 353 32.26 -7.43 -26.96
C GLU A 353 32.53 -7.01 -25.50
N SER A 354 31.57 -7.22 -24.60
CA SER A 354 31.77 -7.03 -23.18
C SER A 354 32.92 -7.91 -22.63
N SER A 355 33.07 -9.14 -23.13
CA SER A 355 34.18 -10.02 -22.76
C SER A 355 35.53 -9.46 -23.26
N ASN A 356 35.58 -8.95 -24.48
CA ASN A 356 36.75 -8.32 -25.05
C ASN A 356 37.21 -7.11 -24.24
N ILE A 357 36.27 -6.22 -23.93
CA ILE A 357 36.53 -5.02 -23.11
C ILE A 357 37.16 -5.42 -21.76
N VAL A 358 36.58 -6.40 -21.08
CA VAL A 358 37.10 -6.88 -19.78
C VAL A 358 38.50 -7.47 -19.94
N THR A 359 38.72 -8.26 -21.01
CA THR A 359 40.02 -8.90 -21.29
C THR A 359 41.10 -7.85 -21.50
N GLU A 360 40.87 -6.85 -22.36
CA GLU A 360 41.82 -5.76 -22.63
C GLU A 360 42.18 -4.97 -21.38
N ILE A 361 41.18 -4.64 -20.53
CA ILE A 361 41.44 -3.92 -19.27
C ILE A 361 42.28 -4.76 -18.32
N VAL A 362 41.97 -6.05 -18.20
CA VAL A 362 42.73 -6.97 -17.32
C VAL A 362 44.16 -7.16 -17.82
N GLU A 363 44.40 -7.32 -19.11
CA GLU A 363 45.74 -7.45 -19.70
C GLU A 363 46.58 -6.19 -19.41
N LYS A 364 46.01 -5.00 -19.67
CA LYS A 364 46.69 -3.72 -19.38
C LYS A 364 47.12 -3.60 -17.91
N HIS A 365 46.24 -4.00 -17.00
CA HIS A 365 46.54 -3.97 -15.57
C HIS A 365 47.57 -5.00 -15.11
N LEU A 366 47.61 -6.17 -15.78
CA LEU A 366 48.60 -7.22 -15.49
C LEU A 366 50.00 -6.84 -15.96
N GLU A 367 50.13 -6.03 -17.01
CA GLU A 367 51.40 -5.51 -17.49
C GLU A 367 51.95 -4.42 -16.58
N SER A 368 51.11 -3.68 -15.87
CA SER A 368 51.49 -2.59 -14.97
C SER A 368 52.17 -3.15 -13.74
N ASP A 369 53.25 -2.45 -13.31
CA ASP A 369 53.95 -2.75 -12.05
C ASP A 369 53.15 -2.32 -10.80
N ASP A 370 52.19 -1.39 -10.95
CA ASP A 370 51.32 -0.90 -9.87
C ASP A 370 49.92 -1.52 -9.99
N PHE A 371 49.82 -2.86 -9.77
CA PHE A 371 48.56 -3.58 -9.84
C PHE A 371 47.72 -3.38 -8.59
N GLU A 372 46.53 -2.79 -8.74
CA GLU A 372 45.59 -2.56 -7.66
C GLU A 372 44.19 -3.12 -7.99
N TRP A 373 43.66 -4.00 -7.11
CA TRP A 373 42.35 -4.68 -7.31
C TRP A 373 41.16 -3.71 -7.39
N SER A 374 41.22 -2.64 -6.60
CA SER A 374 40.12 -1.65 -6.58
C SER A 374 40.05 -0.88 -7.89
N LYS A 375 41.20 -0.41 -8.40
CA LYS A 375 41.29 0.30 -9.67
C LYS A 375 40.85 -0.57 -10.85
N LEU A 376 41.31 -1.82 -10.90
CA LEU A 376 40.92 -2.77 -11.93
C LEU A 376 39.41 -2.99 -11.95
N LYS A 377 38.80 -3.28 -10.79
CA LYS A 377 37.33 -3.47 -10.71
C LYS A 377 36.56 -2.21 -11.06
N GLN A 378 37.04 -1.06 -10.71
CA GLN A 378 36.43 0.23 -11.03
C GLN A 378 36.48 0.50 -12.55
N GLU A 379 37.64 0.34 -13.18
CA GLU A 379 37.82 0.55 -14.63
C GLU A 379 36.92 -0.40 -15.44
N ILE A 380 36.80 -1.66 -15.02
CA ILE A 380 35.86 -2.61 -15.64
C ILE A 380 34.42 -2.10 -15.52
N ARG A 381 33.97 -1.67 -14.33
CA ARG A 381 32.62 -1.14 -14.14
C ARG A 381 32.32 0.05 -15.03
N GLU A 382 33.23 1.02 -15.07
CA GLU A 382 33.05 2.26 -15.82
C GLU A 382 32.95 2.00 -17.31
N ASN A 383 33.87 1.21 -17.88
CA ASN A 383 33.88 0.91 -19.30
C ASN A 383 32.67 0.05 -19.71
N LEU A 384 32.35 -0.99 -18.96
CA LEU A 384 31.15 -1.78 -19.21
C LEU A 384 29.87 -0.96 -19.06
N SER A 385 29.76 -0.09 -18.04
CA SER A 385 28.60 0.77 -17.86
C SER A 385 28.38 1.70 -19.06
N ARG A 386 29.45 2.30 -19.58
CA ARG A 386 29.40 3.15 -20.75
C ARG A 386 28.97 2.38 -21.98
N TYR A 387 29.66 1.26 -22.27
CA TYR A 387 29.35 0.43 -23.44
C TYR A 387 27.92 -0.11 -23.41
N LEU A 388 27.48 -0.68 -22.28
CA LEU A 388 26.12 -1.24 -22.16
C LEU A 388 25.05 -0.16 -22.29
N PHE A 389 25.30 1.05 -21.73
CA PHE A 389 24.38 2.17 -21.89
C PHE A 389 24.29 2.66 -23.35
N GLU A 390 25.42 2.74 -24.05
CA GLU A 390 25.43 3.12 -25.46
C GLU A 390 24.62 2.15 -26.32
N GLN A 391 24.74 0.83 -26.05
CA GLN A 391 24.09 -0.21 -26.82
C GLN A 391 22.63 -0.43 -26.44
N THR A 392 22.25 -0.24 -25.17
CA THR A 392 20.93 -0.68 -24.66
C THR A 392 20.10 0.42 -24.01
N LYS A 393 20.70 1.58 -23.75
CA LYS A 393 20.12 2.68 -22.93
C LYS A 393 19.74 2.27 -21.52
N ARG A 394 20.31 1.16 -21.00
CA ARG A 394 20.10 0.62 -19.67
C ARG A 394 21.39 0.60 -18.86
N ARG A 395 21.27 0.62 -17.54
CA ARG A 395 22.41 0.64 -16.61
C ARG A 395 22.30 -0.47 -15.57
N PRO A 396 22.56 -1.74 -15.94
CA PRO A 396 22.51 -2.85 -14.99
C PRO A 396 23.55 -2.72 -13.89
N VAL A 397 23.32 -3.39 -12.76
CA VAL A 397 24.34 -3.54 -11.73
C VAL A 397 25.48 -4.39 -12.29
N ILE A 398 26.67 -3.81 -12.43
CA ILE A 398 27.86 -4.49 -12.94
C ILE A 398 28.69 -5.04 -11.79
N LEU A 399 28.91 -6.37 -11.80
CA LEU A 399 29.67 -7.10 -10.79
C LEU A 399 30.92 -7.75 -11.41
N PRO A 400 32.09 -7.11 -11.34
CA PRO A 400 33.36 -7.72 -11.73
C PRO A 400 33.82 -8.71 -10.67
N VAL A 401 33.98 -9.98 -11.06
CA VAL A 401 34.51 -11.07 -10.25
C VAL A 401 35.86 -11.49 -10.82
N ILE A 402 36.94 -11.16 -10.10
CA ILE A 402 38.29 -11.49 -10.54
C ILE A 402 38.87 -12.50 -9.57
N MET A 403 39.25 -13.67 -10.10
CA MET A 403 39.80 -14.78 -9.34
C MET A 403 41.29 -14.92 -9.62
N GLU A 404 42.11 -15.16 -8.59
CA GLU A 404 43.55 -15.44 -8.74
C GLU A 404 43.79 -16.95 -8.70
N ALA A 405 44.37 -17.50 -9.78
CA ALA A 405 44.78 -18.90 -9.83
C ALA A 405 46.11 -19.08 -9.12
N THR A 406 46.09 -19.72 -7.94
CA THR A 406 47.27 -20.17 -7.23
C THR A 406 47.66 -21.58 -7.70
N GLN A 407 48.85 -21.77 -8.29
CA GLN A 407 49.35 -23.09 -8.54
C GLN A 407 49.57 -23.84 -7.21
N ARG A 408 48.76 -24.93 -6.98
CA ARG A 408 49.17 -25.92 -5.98
C ARG A 408 50.48 -26.55 -6.45
N LYS A 409 51.57 -26.37 -5.72
CA LYS A 409 52.79 -27.19 -5.89
C LYS A 409 52.34 -28.66 -5.81
N ARG A 410 52.48 -29.41 -6.91
CA ARG A 410 52.41 -30.88 -6.85
C ARG A 410 53.47 -31.36 -5.86
N PRO A 411 53.13 -32.20 -4.87
CA PRO A 411 54.15 -32.81 -4.04
C PRO A 411 55.12 -33.55 -4.97
N LYS A 412 56.44 -33.24 -4.85
CA LYS A 412 57.45 -34.06 -5.49
C LYS A 412 57.36 -35.46 -4.87
N ASN A 413 56.91 -36.43 -5.63
CA ASN A 413 57.11 -37.84 -5.31
C ASN A 413 58.64 -38.07 -5.35
N ASN A 414 59.27 -38.17 -4.18
CA ASN A 414 60.59 -38.76 -4.06
C ASN A 414 60.41 -40.27 -4.20
N ALA A 415 60.92 -40.78 -5.31
CA ALA A 415 61.18 -42.21 -5.51
C ALA A 415 62.44 -42.60 -4.71
#